data_68154a43165bf74095ad28dafa624ca4
#
_entry.id   68154a43165bf74095ad28dafa624ca4
#
_cell.length_a   1.000
_cell.length_b   1.000
_cell.length_c   1.000
_cell.angle_alpha   90.00
_cell.angle_beta   90.00
_cell.angle_gamma   90.00
#
_symmetry.space_group_name_H-M   'P 1'
#
loop_
_entity.id
_entity.type
_entity.pdbx_description
1 polymer ?
#
loop_
_entity_poly.entity_id
_entity_poly.type
_entity_poly.pdbx_seq_one_letter_code
_entity_poly.pdbx_strand_id
1 'polypeptide(L)'
;MKLRVRVVDDSGFFRRRLRDLLNADPALEVVGEAKTGREAIEKTLELRPDVITMDIEMPELDGISAVREIMRLRPTPILMFSSLTHEGAQATLDALEAG
;
A
#
# COMPACT_ATOMS: atom_id res chain seq x y z
N MET A 1 -8.66 -8.61 17.10
CA MET A 1 -7.84 -9.05 15.96
C MET A 1 -7.44 -7.85 15.12
N LYS A 2 -6.14 -7.74 14.79
CA LYS A 2 -5.66 -6.62 14.00
C LYS A 2 -5.53 -7.01 12.54
N LEU A 3 -5.89 -6.08 11.64
CA LEU A 3 -5.61 -6.23 10.23
C LEU A 3 -4.14 -5.91 9.99
N ARG A 4 -3.46 -6.77 9.29
CA ARG A 4 -2.03 -6.63 8.99
C ARG A 4 -1.88 -5.87 7.67
N VAL A 5 -1.25 -4.70 7.75
CA VAL A 5 -1.15 -3.77 6.63
C VAL A 5 0.30 -3.68 6.14
N ARG A 6 0.47 -3.72 4.82
CA ARG A 6 1.75 -3.40 4.19
C ARG A 6 1.63 -2.06 3.50
N VAL A 7 2.61 -1.19 3.74
CA VAL A 7 2.68 0.13 3.12
C VAL A 7 3.72 0.10 2.01
N VAL A 8 3.31 0.45 0.80
CA VAL A 8 4.20 0.48 -0.37
C VAL A 8 4.24 1.88 -0.96
N ASP A 9 5.40 2.53 -0.87
CA ASP A 9 5.63 3.88 -1.36
C ASP A 9 7.14 4.10 -1.48
N ASP A 10 7.58 4.80 -2.53
CA ASP A 10 9.00 5.07 -2.71
C ASP A 10 9.51 6.19 -1.79
N SER A 11 8.63 7.00 -1.23
CA SER A 11 8.99 8.06 -0.30
C SER A 11 9.05 7.55 1.13
N GLY A 12 10.25 7.57 1.72
CA GLY A 12 10.45 7.17 3.12
C GLY A 12 9.66 8.05 4.09
N PHE A 13 9.56 9.34 3.77
CA PHE A 13 8.78 10.28 4.58
C PHE A 13 7.30 9.89 4.58
N PHE A 14 6.75 9.60 3.41
CA PHE A 14 5.34 9.26 3.27
C PHE A 14 5.02 7.90 3.90
N ARG A 15 5.91 6.91 3.72
CA ARG A 15 5.75 5.60 4.37
C ARG A 15 5.68 5.76 5.89
N ARG A 16 6.55 6.59 6.47
CA ARG A 16 6.58 6.82 7.91
C ARG A 16 5.29 7.47 8.39
N ARG A 17 4.79 8.46 7.64
CA ARG A 17 3.53 9.13 7.99
C ARG A 17 2.36 8.17 7.96
N LEU A 18 2.27 7.34 6.93
CA LEU A 18 1.22 6.34 6.82
C LEU A 18 1.32 5.31 7.94
N ARG A 19 2.52 4.84 8.21
CA ARG A 19 2.73 3.89 9.30
C ARG A 19 2.24 4.44 10.63
N ASP A 20 2.59 5.67 10.94
CA ASP A 20 2.18 6.29 12.21
C ASP A 20 0.66 6.48 12.28
N LEU A 21 0.05 6.91 11.18
CA LEU A 21 -1.41 7.08 11.12
C LEU A 21 -2.15 5.75 11.27
N LEU A 22 -1.69 4.72 10.58
CA LEU A 22 -2.33 3.40 10.61
C LEU A 22 -2.13 2.72 11.95
N ASN A 23 -0.93 2.80 12.53
CA ASN A 23 -0.66 2.20 13.83
C ASN A 23 -1.36 2.91 14.98
N ALA A 24 -1.86 4.12 14.77
CA ALA A 24 -2.65 4.83 15.78
C ALA A 24 -4.03 4.18 15.97
N ASP A 25 -4.51 3.42 14.99
CA ASP A 25 -5.77 2.70 15.10
C ASP A 25 -5.49 1.30 15.68
N PRO A 26 -6.09 0.95 16.83
CA PRO A 26 -5.84 -0.35 17.45
C PRO A 26 -6.30 -1.55 16.62
N ALA A 27 -7.13 -1.34 15.60
CA ALA A 27 -7.57 -2.41 14.70
C ALA A 27 -6.59 -2.69 13.58
N LEU A 28 -5.54 -1.86 13.43
CA LEU A 28 -4.58 -1.97 12.33
C LEU A 28 -3.15 -2.14 12.86
N GLU A 29 -2.35 -2.88 12.10
CA GLU A 29 -0.93 -3.07 12.42
C GLU A 29 -0.13 -3.04 11.13
N VAL A 30 0.82 -2.13 11.01
CA VAL A 30 1.72 -2.10 9.87
C VAL A 30 2.81 -3.16 10.08
N VAL A 31 2.75 -4.22 9.29
CA VAL A 31 3.68 -5.36 9.46
C VAL A 31 4.88 -5.28 8.52
N GLY A 32 4.90 -4.32 7.62
CA GLY A 32 6.05 -4.14 6.75
C GLY A 32 5.86 -2.99 5.78
N GLU A 33 6.97 -2.58 5.17
CA GLU A 33 7.02 -1.51 4.20
C GLU A 33 7.80 -1.97 2.98
N ALA A 34 7.47 -1.42 1.83
CA ALA A 34 8.21 -1.65 0.60
C ALA A 34 8.37 -0.31 -0.11
N LYS A 35 9.49 -0.12 -0.80
CA LYS A 35 9.79 1.13 -1.49
C LYS A 35 9.76 1.01 -3.01
N THR A 36 9.55 -0.19 -3.54
CA THR A 36 9.41 -0.43 -4.97
C THR A 36 8.32 -1.45 -5.20
N GLY A 37 7.79 -1.47 -6.43
CA GLY A 37 6.78 -2.48 -6.80
C GLY A 37 7.32 -3.89 -6.73
N ARG A 38 8.58 -4.09 -7.10
CA ARG A 38 9.22 -5.41 -7.05
C ARG A 38 9.33 -5.90 -5.60
N GLU A 39 9.77 -5.03 -4.71
CA GLU A 39 9.88 -5.34 -3.29
C GLU A 39 8.50 -5.63 -2.69
N ALA A 40 7.47 -4.91 -3.15
CA ALA A 40 6.11 -5.15 -2.72
C ALA A 40 5.64 -6.56 -3.06
N ILE A 41 5.94 -7.04 -4.26
CA ILE A 41 5.59 -8.39 -4.71
C ILE A 41 6.28 -9.42 -3.81
N GLU A 42 7.60 -9.30 -3.66
CA GLU A 42 8.39 -10.24 -2.86
C GLU A 42 7.90 -10.33 -1.41
N LYS A 43 7.68 -9.19 -0.79
CA LYS A 43 7.25 -9.14 0.61
C LYS A 43 5.80 -9.58 0.81
N THR A 44 4.95 -9.41 -0.19
CA THR A 44 3.57 -9.89 -0.11
C THR A 44 3.55 -11.41 -0.07
N LEU A 45 4.38 -12.06 -0.89
CA LEU A 45 4.48 -13.52 -0.88
C LEU A 45 5.06 -14.03 0.43
N GLU A 46 5.97 -13.28 1.04
CA GLU A 46 6.64 -13.68 2.27
C GLU A 46 5.79 -13.45 3.52
N LEU A 47 5.22 -12.25 3.68
CA LEU A 47 4.55 -11.83 4.91
C LEU A 47 3.02 -12.00 4.92
N ARG A 48 2.42 -12.20 3.77
CA ARG A 48 0.96 -12.43 3.63
C ARG A 48 0.11 -11.40 4.39
N PRO A 49 0.17 -10.12 4.02
CA PRO A 49 -0.64 -9.11 4.69
C PRO A 49 -2.12 -9.27 4.39
N ASP A 50 -2.96 -8.67 5.22
CA ASP A 50 -4.41 -8.67 5.00
C ASP A 50 -4.82 -7.59 3.99
N VAL A 51 -4.07 -6.49 3.93
CA VAL A 51 -4.31 -5.39 3.00
C VAL A 51 -3.01 -4.68 2.68
N ILE A 52 -2.92 -4.13 1.48
CA ILE A 52 -1.74 -3.38 1.01
C ILE A 52 -2.19 -1.97 0.63
N THR A 53 -1.45 -0.95 1.08
CA THR A 53 -1.58 0.40 0.52
C THR A 53 -0.48 0.57 -0.51
N MET A 54 -0.84 0.97 -1.73
CA MET A 54 0.08 0.96 -2.87
C MET A 54 0.13 2.32 -3.56
N ASP A 55 1.33 2.91 -3.64
CA ASP A 55 1.55 4.10 -4.45
C ASP A 55 1.56 3.70 -5.92
N ILE A 56 0.89 4.48 -6.76
CA ILE A 56 0.82 4.21 -8.20
C ILE A 56 2.16 4.45 -8.87
N GLU A 57 2.88 5.48 -8.48
CA GLU A 57 4.12 5.87 -9.13
C GLU A 57 5.35 5.53 -8.30
N MET A 58 6.06 4.49 -8.72
CA MET A 58 7.28 4.02 -8.07
C MET A 58 8.32 3.63 -9.11
N PRO A 59 9.62 3.72 -8.75
CA PRO A 59 10.68 3.25 -9.63
C PRO A 59 10.67 1.72 -9.78
N GLU A 60 11.32 1.24 -10.80
CA GLU A 60 11.51 -0.17 -11.17
C GLU A 60 10.23 -0.83 -11.67
N LEU A 61 9.20 -0.89 -10.85
CA LEU A 61 7.93 -1.47 -11.23
C LEU A 61 6.83 -0.60 -10.62
N ASP A 62 6.01 0.00 -11.47
CA ASP A 62 4.94 0.89 -11.02
C ASP A 62 3.86 0.15 -10.23
N GLY A 63 3.03 0.92 -9.50
CA GLY A 63 2.00 0.35 -8.64
C GLY A 63 0.98 -0.49 -9.39
N ILE A 64 0.61 -0.10 -10.61
CA ILE A 64 -0.39 -0.84 -11.39
C ILE A 64 0.16 -2.21 -11.80
N SER A 65 1.42 -2.25 -12.26
CA SER A 65 2.06 -3.51 -12.61
C SER A 65 2.26 -4.41 -11.40
N ALA A 66 2.61 -3.81 -10.25
CA ALA A 66 2.77 -4.55 -9.00
C ALA A 66 1.45 -5.17 -8.55
N VAL A 67 0.34 -4.42 -8.63
CA VAL A 67 -0.99 -4.93 -8.31
C VAL A 67 -1.33 -6.13 -9.18
N ARG A 68 -1.07 -6.02 -10.47
CA ARG A 68 -1.37 -7.09 -11.42
C ARG A 68 -0.64 -8.39 -11.04
N GLU A 69 0.64 -8.28 -10.70
CA GLU A 69 1.44 -9.44 -10.28
C GLU A 69 0.97 -10.01 -8.94
N ILE A 70 0.69 -9.16 -7.97
CA ILE A 70 0.20 -9.60 -6.65
C ILE A 70 -1.13 -10.34 -6.80
N MET A 71 -2.04 -9.79 -7.60
CA MET A 71 -3.34 -10.43 -7.81
C MET A 71 -3.23 -11.76 -8.54
N ARG A 72 -2.19 -11.93 -9.37
CA ARG A 72 -1.91 -13.19 -10.05
C ARG A 72 -1.32 -14.23 -9.11
N LEU A 73 -0.36 -13.83 -8.29
CA LEU A 73 0.39 -14.75 -7.42
C LEU A 73 -0.29 -15.01 -6.09
N ARG A 74 -0.82 -13.99 -5.47
CA ARG A 74 -1.50 -14.09 -4.18
C ARG A 74 -2.50 -12.93 -4.06
N PRO A 75 -3.75 -13.14 -4.49
CA PRO A 75 -4.78 -12.09 -4.40
C PRO A 75 -4.88 -11.51 -2.99
N THR A 76 -4.70 -10.20 -2.88
CA THR A 76 -4.70 -9.46 -1.61
C THR A 76 -5.45 -8.14 -1.84
N PRO A 77 -6.34 -7.70 -0.95
CA PRO A 77 -6.97 -6.40 -1.07
C PRO A 77 -5.92 -5.29 -1.12
N ILE A 78 -6.03 -4.42 -2.12
CA ILE A 78 -5.06 -3.35 -2.33
C ILE A 78 -5.77 -2.02 -2.46
N LEU A 79 -5.31 -1.05 -1.68
CA LEU A 79 -5.76 0.32 -1.74
C LEU A 79 -4.71 1.14 -2.49
N MET A 80 -5.03 1.59 -3.70
CA MET A 80 -4.11 2.39 -4.50
C MET A 80 -4.33 3.88 -4.31
N PHE A 81 -3.24 4.63 -4.34
CA PHE A 81 -3.30 6.08 -4.26
C PHE A 81 -2.12 6.70 -5.00
N SER A 82 -2.22 8.00 -5.31
CA SER A 82 -1.13 8.77 -5.91
C SER A 82 -0.62 9.79 -4.90
N SER A 83 0.67 9.75 -4.61
CA SER A 83 1.30 10.71 -3.71
C SER A 83 1.77 11.98 -4.43
N LEU A 84 1.67 12.01 -5.77
CA LEU A 84 2.16 13.14 -6.56
C LEU A 84 1.34 14.42 -6.39
N THR A 85 0.04 14.29 -6.19
CA THR A 85 -0.82 15.44 -6.00
C THR A 85 -1.73 15.23 -4.80
N HIS A 86 -1.95 16.30 -4.09
CA HIS A 86 -2.88 16.31 -2.97
C HIS A 86 -4.29 15.94 -3.43
N GLU A 87 -4.65 16.41 -4.63
CA GLU A 87 -5.94 16.13 -5.22
C GLU A 87 -6.12 14.66 -5.58
N GLY A 88 -5.07 14.03 -6.09
CA GLY A 88 -5.09 12.61 -6.42
C GLY A 88 -5.30 11.74 -5.18
N ALA A 89 -4.63 12.07 -4.08
CA ALA A 89 -4.78 11.36 -2.83
C ALA A 89 -6.19 11.53 -2.27
N GLN A 90 -6.73 12.74 -2.33
CA GLN A 90 -8.07 13.02 -1.86
C GLN A 90 -9.12 12.28 -2.68
N ALA A 91 -8.95 12.25 -4.00
CA ALA A 91 -9.87 11.54 -4.89
C ALA A 91 -9.88 10.04 -4.58
N THR A 92 -8.73 9.47 -4.27
CA THR A 92 -8.61 8.05 -3.89
C THR A 92 -9.37 7.79 -2.59
N LEU A 93 -9.18 8.64 -1.60
CA LEU A 93 -9.88 8.52 -0.32
C LEU A 93 -11.39 8.66 -0.49
N ASP A 94 -11.83 9.62 -1.30
CA ASP A 94 -13.24 9.84 -1.58
C ASP A 94 -13.87 8.62 -2.27
N ALA A 95 -13.15 8.01 -3.21
CA ALA A 95 -13.61 6.82 -3.91
C ALA A 95 -13.82 5.65 -2.93
N LEU A 96 -12.93 5.52 -1.95
CA LEU A 96 -13.03 4.48 -0.93
C LEU A 96 -14.23 4.70 -0.01
N GLU A 97 -14.45 5.93 0.40
CA GLU A 97 -15.59 6.28 1.24
C GLU A 97 -16.92 6.04 0.53
N ALA A 98 -16.94 6.25 -0.79
CA ALA A 98 -18.13 6.08 -1.59
C ALA A 98 -18.48 4.61 -1.88
N GLY A 99 -17.52 3.74 -1.77
CA GLY A 99 -17.78 2.39 -2.13
C GLY A 99 -16.82 1.34 -1.83
#